data_c3f25b33f7361a172462a36fb311e52e
#
_entry.id   c3f25b33f7361a172462a36fb311e52e
#
_cell.length_a   1.000
_cell.length_b   1.000
_cell.length_c   1.000
_cell.angle_alpha   90.00
_cell.angle_beta   90.00
_cell.angle_gamma   90.00
#
_symmetry.space_group_name_H-M   'P 1'
#
loop_
_entity.id
_entity.type
_entity.pdbx_description
1 polymer ?
#
loop_
_entity_poly.entity_id
_entity_poly.type
_entity_poly.pdbx_seq_one_letter_code
_entity_poly.pdbx_strand_id
1 'polypeptide(L)'
;MAIKKNIINDSELKKEFDVILPVEIITTSIDERAKKIQQRYKLDGFRPGKVPLDLIKKREKEELFYRGIEELINDTANDIAEEYAYELALRPKVDIKVMDEDKDVNFTVIFELMPEMPIMNLDEIKVDEYNVVVEDKNIDESIEKILKDHK
;
A
#
# COMPACT_ATOMS: atom_id res chain seq x y z
N MET A 1 -5.23 18.53 -18.49
CA MET A 1 -3.75 18.69 -18.30
C MET A 1 -3.19 17.41 -17.71
N ALA A 2 -1.90 17.10 -17.97
CA ALA A 2 -1.29 15.89 -17.44
C ALA A 2 -0.74 16.13 -16.02
N ILE A 3 -0.82 15.10 -15.17
CA ILE A 3 -0.18 15.07 -13.86
C ILE A 3 1.33 15.18 -14.06
N LYS A 4 1.99 16.13 -13.37
CA LYS A 4 3.45 16.27 -13.43
C LYS A 4 4.08 15.39 -12.37
N LYS A 5 4.96 14.48 -12.80
CA LYS A 5 5.70 13.56 -11.95
C LYS A 5 7.19 13.87 -12.09
N ASN A 6 7.88 14.20 -11.01
CA ASN A 6 9.31 14.45 -10.98
C ASN A 6 9.97 13.48 -9.99
N ILE A 7 11.04 12.80 -10.42
CA ILE A 7 11.83 11.94 -9.54
C ILE A 7 12.75 12.85 -8.72
N ILE A 8 12.66 12.76 -7.38
CA ILE A 8 13.54 13.48 -6.45
C ILE A 8 14.70 12.60 -6.03
N ASN A 9 14.40 11.34 -5.71
CA ASN A 9 15.38 10.37 -5.25
C ASN A 9 15.20 9.05 -6.01
N ASP A 10 16.29 8.54 -6.55
CA ASP A 10 16.33 7.30 -7.35
C ASP A 10 17.39 6.36 -6.76
N SER A 11 17.19 5.91 -5.51
CA SER A 11 18.05 4.89 -4.92
C SER A 11 17.52 3.50 -5.21
N GLU A 12 18.37 2.47 -5.04
CA GLU A 12 18.06 1.09 -5.41
C GLU A 12 16.80 0.53 -4.72
N LEU A 13 16.63 0.85 -3.43
CA LEU A 13 15.51 0.35 -2.61
C LEU A 13 14.46 1.42 -2.29
N LYS A 14 14.70 2.68 -2.64
CA LYS A 14 13.80 3.78 -2.28
C LYS A 14 13.68 4.76 -3.42
N LYS A 15 12.46 4.98 -3.90
CA LYS A 15 12.13 5.94 -4.94
C LYS A 15 11.21 7.02 -4.38
N GLU A 16 11.52 8.28 -4.67
CA GLU A 16 10.72 9.41 -4.23
C GLU A 16 10.29 10.24 -5.43
N PHE A 17 8.99 10.45 -5.54
CA PHE A 17 8.38 11.24 -6.62
C PHE A 17 7.68 12.47 -6.02
N ASP A 18 7.95 13.63 -6.61
CA ASP A 18 7.18 14.84 -6.39
C ASP A 18 6.08 14.94 -7.43
N VAL A 19 4.84 15.00 -6.99
CA VAL A 19 3.67 14.95 -7.86
C VAL A 19 2.85 16.22 -7.67
N ILE A 20 2.47 16.82 -8.78
CA ILE A 20 1.60 17.99 -8.79
C ILE A 20 0.29 17.61 -9.48
N LEU A 21 -0.81 17.68 -8.71
CA LEU A 21 -2.17 17.49 -9.19
C LEU A 21 -2.79 18.84 -9.55
N PRO A 22 -3.11 19.08 -10.83
CA PRO A 22 -3.81 20.29 -11.24
C PRO A 22 -5.22 20.39 -10.65
N VAL A 23 -5.62 21.59 -10.26
CA VAL A 23 -6.97 21.90 -9.74
C VAL A 23 -8.11 21.34 -10.62
N GLU A 24 -7.93 21.33 -11.94
CA GLU A 24 -8.93 20.81 -12.88
C GLU A 24 -9.25 19.33 -12.64
N ILE A 25 -8.22 18.50 -12.38
CA ILE A 25 -8.37 17.07 -12.13
C ILE A 25 -9.07 16.86 -10.77
N ILE A 26 -8.69 17.66 -9.77
CA ILE A 26 -9.28 17.62 -8.43
C ILE A 26 -10.78 17.95 -8.51
N THR A 27 -11.12 19.02 -9.22
CA THR A 27 -12.52 19.45 -9.42
C THR A 27 -13.35 18.35 -10.10
N THR A 28 -12.79 17.71 -11.13
CA THR A 28 -13.48 16.62 -11.85
C THR A 28 -13.74 15.43 -10.92
N SER A 29 -12.75 15.03 -10.11
CA SER A 29 -12.89 13.94 -9.14
C SER A 29 -13.95 14.24 -8.08
N ILE A 30 -13.98 15.49 -7.56
CA ILE A 30 -15.00 15.95 -6.62
C ILE A 30 -16.40 15.86 -7.25
N ASP A 31 -16.56 16.25 -8.52
CA ASP A 31 -17.82 16.20 -9.23
C ASP A 31 -18.32 14.77 -9.45
N GLU A 32 -17.45 13.87 -9.81
CA GLU A 32 -17.76 12.45 -9.96
C GLU A 32 -18.16 11.83 -8.63
N ARG A 33 -17.43 12.16 -7.56
CA ARG A 33 -17.73 11.67 -6.23
C ARG A 33 -19.07 12.22 -5.72
N ALA A 34 -19.34 13.50 -5.92
CA ALA A 34 -20.62 14.10 -5.57
C ALA A 34 -21.79 13.38 -6.28
N LYS A 35 -21.62 12.99 -7.55
CA LYS A 35 -22.63 12.20 -8.31
C LYS A 35 -22.81 10.79 -7.71
N LYS A 36 -21.71 10.12 -7.31
CA LYS A 36 -21.78 8.80 -6.65
C LYS A 36 -22.54 8.88 -5.32
N ILE A 37 -22.24 9.89 -4.51
CA ILE A 37 -22.90 10.11 -3.21
C ILE A 37 -24.36 10.50 -3.38
N GLN A 38 -24.72 11.32 -4.37
CA GLN A 38 -26.07 11.77 -4.63
C GLN A 38 -27.09 10.63 -4.64
N GLN A 39 -26.74 9.47 -5.20
CA GLN A 39 -27.65 8.32 -5.31
C GLN A 39 -28.11 7.81 -3.94
N ARG A 40 -27.29 7.95 -2.91
CA ARG A 40 -27.53 7.44 -1.55
C ARG A 40 -27.76 8.56 -0.53
N TYR A 41 -27.56 9.82 -0.93
CA TYR A 41 -27.63 10.96 -0.05
C TYR A 41 -29.07 11.21 0.40
N LYS A 42 -29.26 11.30 1.72
CA LYS A 42 -30.55 11.60 2.34
C LYS A 42 -30.50 13.00 2.91
N LEU A 43 -31.43 13.83 2.49
CA LEU A 43 -31.61 15.19 3.01
C LEU A 43 -33.08 15.43 3.27
N ASP A 44 -33.41 15.98 4.44
CA ASP A 44 -34.77 16.32 4.80
C ASP A 44 -35.39 17.29 3.78
N GLY A 45 -36.57 16.94 3.31
CA GLY A 45 -37.24 17.69 2.23
C GLY A 45 -36.94 17.23 0.80
N PHE A 46 -36.02 16.29 0.62
CA PHE A 46 -35.70 15.73 -0.71
C PHE A 46 -35.84 14.21 -0.75
N ARG A 47 -36.34 13.72 -1.88
CA ARG A 47 -36.34 12.27 -2.14
C ARG A 47 -34.90 11.77 -2.34
N PRO A 48 -34.50 10.61 -1.76
CA PRO A 48 -33.19 10.02 -1.99
C PRO A 48 -32.84 9.95 -3.48
N GLY A 49 -31.63 10.39 -3.84
CA GLY A 49 -31.15 10.44 -5.23
C GLY A 49 -31.61 11.65 -6.06
N LYS A 50 -32.44 12.58 -5.49
CA LYS A 50 -32.94 13.77 -6.16
C LYS A 50 -32.46 15.08 -5.50
N VAL A 51 -31.50 15.01 -4.60
CA VAL A 51 -30.87 16.20 -4.00
C VAL A 51 -30.02 16.90 -5.06
N PRO A 52 -30.15 18.23 -5.27
CA PRO A 52 -29.28 18.96 -6.18
C PRO A 52 -27.80 18.83 -5.81
N LEU A 53 -26.94 18.60 -6.83
CA LEU A 53 -25.50 18.42 -6.62
C LEU A 53 -24.86 19.62 -5.93
N ASP A 54 -25.31 20.83 -6.23
CA ASP A 54 -24.79 22.07 -5.63
C ASP A 54 -25.02 22.13 -4.11
N LEU A 55 -26.15 21.58 -3.64
CA LEU A 55 -26.40 21.49 -2.20
C LEU A 55 -25.51 20.46 -1.52
N ILE A 56 -25.26 19.33 -2.17
CA ILE A 56 -24.35 18.32 -1.66
C ILE A 56 -22.94 18.88 -1.58
N LYS A 57 -22.47 19.50 -2.67
CA LYS A 57 -21.14 20.14 -2.71
C LYS A 57 -20.95 21.21 -1.66
N LYS A 58 -21.99 22.02 -1.37
CA LYS A 58 -21.91 23.04 -0.32
C LYS A 58 -21.89 22.46 1.08
N ARG A 59 -22.63 21.40 1.33
CA ARG A 59 -22.77 20.80 2.66
C ARG A 59 -21.60 19.91 3.03
N GLU A 60 -21.16 19.13 2.06
CA GLU A 60 -20.11 18.12 2.22
C GLU A 60 -18.78 18.57 1.57
N LYS A 61 -18.58 19.90 1.44
CA LYS A 61 -17.46 20.47 0.70
C LYS A 61 -16.12 19.92 1.17
N GLU A 62 -15.88 19.99 2.47
CA GLU A 62 -14.64 19.53 3.08
C GLU A 62 -14.46 18.01 2.92
N GLU A 63 -15.49 17.23 3.21
CA GLU A 63 -15.40 15.77 3.09
C GLU A 63 -15.18 15.33 1.63
N LEU A 64 -15.86 15.93 0.68
CA LEU A 64 -15.70 15.68 -0.75
C LEU A 64 -14.28 16.01 -1.22
N PHE A 65 -13.75 17.14 -0.76
CA PHE A 65 -12.42 17.59 -1.10
C PHE A 65 -11.35 16.65 -0.54
N TYR A 66 -11.34 16.39 0.77
CA TYR A 66 -10.33 15.53 1.40
C TYR A 66 -10.35 14.12 0.84
N ARG A 67 -11.52 13.52 0.73
CA ARG A 67 -11.64 12.16 0.19
C ARG A 67 -11.38 12.08 -1.31
N GLY A 68 -11.71 13.13 -2.07
CA GLY A 68 -11.40 13.23 -3.49
C GLY A 68 -9.89 13.27 -3.73
N ILE A 69 -9.17 14.06 -2.94
CA ILE A 69 -7.71 14.12 -2.99
C ILE A 69 -7.07 12.81 -2.57
N GLU A 70 -7.53 12.19 -1.47
CA GLU A 70 -7.02 10.91 -0.99
C GLU A 70 -7.15 9.81 -2.07
N GLU A 71 -8.30 9.73 -2.76
CA GLU A 71 -8.52 8.79 -3.86
C GLU A 71 -7.56 9.08 -5.03
N LEU A 72 -7.43 10.33 -5.45
CA LEU A 72 -6.50 10.74 -6.52
C LEU A 72 -5.04 10.46 -6.19
N ILE A 73 -4.63 10.69 -4.95
CA ILE A 73 -3.26 10.39 -4.50
C ILE A 73 -2.99 8.89 -4.57
N ASN A 74 -3.93 8.06 -4.08
CA ASN A 74 -3.79 6.62 -4.11
C ASN A 74 -3.76 6.08 -5.55
N ASP A 75 -4.66 6.56 -6.41
CA ASP A 75 -4.71 6.17 -7.82
C ASP A 75 -3.41 6.58 -8.53
N THR A 76 -2.93 7.81 -8.31
CA THR A 76 -1.67 8.28 -8.90
C THR A 76 -0.47 7.49 -8.40
N ALA A 77 -0.43 7.12 -7.12
CA ALA A 77 0.65 6.29 -6.58
C ALA A 77 0.64 4.88 -7.20
N ASN A 78 -0.55 4.29 -7.38
CA ASN A 78 -0.68 2.99 -8.05
C ASN A 78 -0.28 3.09 -9.53
N ASP A 79 -0.72 4.12 -10.25
CA ASP A 79 -0.35 4.35 -11.64
C ASP A 79 1.18 4.47 -11.80
N ILE A 80 1.87 5.16 -10.87
CA ILE A 80 3.33 5.26 -10.89
C ILE A 80 3.97 3.88 -10.65
N ALA A 81 3.48 3.12 -9.66
CA ALA A 81 4.02 1.80 -9.37
C ALA A 81 3.85 0.83 -10.56
N GLU A 82 2.71 0.89 -11.26
CA GLU A 82 2.45 0.09 -12.47
C GLU A 82 3.29 0.55 -13.66
N GLU A 83 3.41 1.87 -13.90
CA GLU A 83 4.17 2.45 -15.00
C GLU A 83 5.65 2.03 -14.96
N TYR A 84 6.23 1.98 -13.76
CA TYR A 84 7.62 1.60 -13.54
C TYR A 84 7.81 0.12 -13.17
N ALA A 85 6.73 -0.67 -13.12
CA ALA A 85 6.73 -2.08 -12.72
C ALA A 85 7.46 -2.32 -11.39
N TYR A 86 7.22 -1.45 -10.40
CA TYR A 86 7.87 -1.55 -9.10
C TYR A 86 7.27 -2.67 -8.24
N GLU A 87 8.13 -3.57 -7.76
CA GLU A 87 7.77 -4.53 -6.72
C GLU A 87 7.87 -3.86 -5.35
N LEU A 88 6.72 -3.49 -4.80
CA LEU A 88 6.64 -2.75 -3.54
C LEU A 88 6.80 -3.68 -2.35
N ALA A 89 7.72 -3.35 -1.43
CA ALA A 89 7.87 -4.05 -0.16
C ALA A 89 6.79 -3.64 0.85
N LEU A 90 6.40 -2.35 0.83
CA LEU A 90 5.39 -1.75 1.71
C LEU A 90 4.45 -0.85 0.91
N ARG A 91 3.33 -0.48 1.54
CA ARG A 91 2.44 0.55 0.96
C ARG A 91 3.18 1.86 0.81
N PRO A 92 2.99 2.57 -0.32
CA PRO A 92 3.60 3.87 -0.54
C PRO A 92 3.28 4.85 0.60
N LYS A 93 4.29 5.59 1.04
CA LYS A 93 4.11 6.69 1.98
C LYS A 93 3.88 7.98 1.21
N VAL A 94 2.93 8.77 1.66
CA VAL A 94 2.57 10.03 1.02
C VAL A 94 2.75 11.18 2.00
N ASP A 95 3.53 12.17 1.60
CA ASP A 95 3.73 13.42 2.34
C ASP A 95 3.13 14.58 1.54
N ILE A 96 2.06 15.19 2.06
CA ILE A 96 1.38 16.31 1.41
C ILE A 96 2.07 17.61 1.82
N LYS A 97 2.63 18.34 0.83
CA LYS A 97 3.31 19.61 1.06
C LYS A 97 2.36 20.81 1.02
N VAL A 98 1.46 20.83 0.05
CA VAL A 98 0.49 21.89 -0.15
C VAL A 98 -0.87 21.27 -0.44
N MET A 99 -1.88 21.68 0.32
CA MET A 99 -3.26 21.24 0.18
C MET A 99 -4.15 22.46 0.31
N ASP A 100 -4.52 23.03 -0.82
CA ASP A 100 -5.37 24.21 -0.91
C ASP A 100 -6.47 23.92 -1.94
N GLU A 101 -7.70 24.37 -1.67
CA GLU A 101 -8.85 24.11 -2.52
C GLU A 101 -8.76 24.80 -3.89
N ASP A 102 -8.09 25.94 -3.93
CA ASP A 102 -8.01 26.80 -5.13
C ASP A 102 -6.66 26.70 -5.85
N LYS A 103 -5.78 25.81 -5.41
CA LYS A 103 -4.43 25.63 -5.98
C LYS A 103 -4.15 24.19 -6.33
N ASP A 104 -3.10 24.00 -7.12
CA ASP A 104 -2.56 22.68 -7.41
C ASP A 104 -2.08 22.02 -6.10
N VAL A 105 -2.45 20.76 -5.90
CA VAL A 105 -2.01 19.99 -4.74
C VAL A 105 -0.65 19.37 -5.04
N ASN A 106 0.31 19.63 -4.16
CA ASN A 106 1.66 19.10 -4.27
C ASN A 106 1.93 18.11 -3.15
N PHE A 107 2.34 16.90 -3.50
CA PHE A 107 2.66 15.83 -2.57
C PHE A 107 3.86 15.02 -3.05
N THR A 108 4.55 14.39 -2.11
CA THR A 108 5.65 13.46 -2.37
C THR A 108 5.20 12.05 -2.08
N VAL A 109 5.42 11.14 -3.02
CA VAL A 109 5.20 9.69 -2.84
C VAL A 109 6.55 9.00 -2.67
N ILE A 110 6.65 8.19 -1.64
CA ILE A 110 7.84 7.43 -1.30
C ILE A 110 7.51 5.95 -1.47
N PHE A 111 8.22 5.30 -2.36
CA PHE A 111 8.13 3.85 -2.61
C PHE A 111 9.33 3.15 -1.99
N GLU A 112 9.06 2.11 -1.22
CA GLU A 112 10.07 1.19 -0.70
C GLU A 112 9.98 -0.11 -1.54
N LEU A 113 11.05 -0.45 -2.26
CA LEU A 113 11.09 -1.56 -3.20
C LEU A 113 11.67 -2.81 -2.55
N MET A 114 11.24 -3.98 -3.06
CA MET A 114 11.88 -5.23 -2.72
C MET A 114 13.26 -5.32 -3.37
N PRO A 115 14.30 -5.76 -2.64
CA PRO A 115 15.60 -6.04 -3.24
C PRO A 115 15.50 -7.25 -4.17
N GLU A 116 16.21 -7.19 -5.28
CA GLU A 116 16.42 -8.38 -6.13
C GLU A 116 17.24 -9.39 -5.36
N MET A 117 16.67 -10.57 -5.11
CA MET A 117 17.40 -11.66 -4.45
C MET A 117 18.19 -12.45 -5.49
N PRO A 118 19.52 -12.56 -5.34
CA PRO A 118 20.30 -13.42 -6.21
C PRO A 118 19.87 -14.89 -6.06
N ILE A 119 19.77 -15.59 -7.18
CA ILE A 119 19.50 -17.03 -7.16
C ILE A 119 20.69 -17.72 -6.48
N MET A 120 20.41 -18.31 -5.32
CA MET A 120 21.44 -19.04 -4.57
C MET A 120 21.80 -20.33 -5.30
N ASN A 121 23.10 -20.58 -5.51
CA ASN A 121 23.57 -21.84 -6.05
C ASN A 121 23.52 -22.91 -4.96
N LEU A 122 22.54 -23.80 -5.04
CA LEU A 122 22.34 -24.85 -4.05
C LEU A 122 23.44 -25.92 -4.08
N ASP A 123 24.17 -26.05 -5.19
CA ASP A 123 25.25 -27.03 -5.35
C ASP A 123 26.48 -26.72 -4.47
N GLU A 124 26.60 -25.50 -4.00
CA GLU A 124 27.67 -25.03 -3.10
C GLU A 124 27.37 -25.28 -1.62
N ILE A 125 26.11 -25.60 -1.29
CA ILE A 125 25.69 -25.83 0.10
C ILE A 125 26.08 -27.24 0.51
N LYS A 126 27.03 -27.33 1.44
CA LYS A 126 27.40 -28.62 2.08
C LYS A 126 26.58 -28.76 3.35
N VAL A 127 25.84 -29.83 3.44
CA VAL A 127 25.05 -30.20 4.61
C VAL A 127 25.62 -31.50 5.17
N ASP A 128 25.93 -31.47 6.47
CA ASP A 128 26.36 -32.69 7.16
C ASP A 128 25.14 -33.54 7.52
N GLU A 129 25.09 -34.75 7.01
CA GLU A 129 24.09 -35.76 7.35
C GLU A 129 24.57 -36.56 8.56
N TYR A 130 23.87 -36.44 9.68
CA TYR A 130 24.16 -37.20 10.87
C TYR A 130 23.51 -38.60 10.78
N ASN A 131 24.33 -39.63 10.64
CA ASN A 131 23.86 -41.01 10.70
C ASN A 131 23.95 -41.50 12.16
N VAL A 132 22.83 -41.68 12.80
CA VAL A 132 22.78 -42.20 14.18
C VAL A 132 22.79 -43.73 14.15
N VAL A 133 23.88 -44.30 14.60
CA VAL A 133 23.98 -45.74 14.80
C VAL A 133 23.66 -46.06 16.26
N VAL A 134 22.60 -46.83 16.47
CA VAL A 134 22.23 -47.32 17.82
C VAL A 134 23.00 -48.60 18.10
N GLU A 135 23.89 -48.55 19.08
CA GLU A 135 24.64 -49.73 19.57
C GLU A 135 23.78 -50.51 20.58
N ASP A 136 24.01 -51.85 20.66
CA ASP A 136 23.28 -52.70 21.62
C ASP A 136 23.41 -52.22 23.06
N LYS A 137 24.54 -51.63 23.41
CA LYS A 137 24.75 -50.96 24.70
C LYS A 137 23.76 -49.87 25.01
N ASN A 138 23.35 -49.06 24.04
CA ASN A 138 22.38 -47.98 24.22
C ASN A 138 20.98 -48.54 24.46
N ILE A 139 20.68 -49.71 23.90
CA ILE A 139 19.43 -50.43 24.13
C ILE A 139 19.40 -50.96 25.57
N ASP A 140 20.47 -51.62 26.02
CA ASP A 140 20.58 -52.16 27.36
C ASP A 140 20.48 -51.05 28.44
N GLU A 141 21.19 -49.95 28.25
CA GLU A 141 21.13 -48.79 29.15
C GLU A 141 19.69 -48.18 29.22
N SER A 142 18.96 -48.19 28.11
CA SER A 142 17.57 -47.71 28.05
C SER A 142 16.65 -48.67 28.80
N ILE A 143 16.85 -49.99 28.67
CA ILE A 143 16.10 -50.98 29.41
C ILE A 143 16.35 -50.89 30.91
N GLU A 144 17.62 -50.70 31.34
CA GLU A 144 17.94 -50.49 32.75
C GLU A 144 17.29 -49.27 33.35
N LYS A 145 17.24 -48.18 32.59
CA LYS A 145 16.54 -46.94 33.01
C LYS A 145 15.04 -47.23 33.25
N ILE A 146 14.37 -47.86 32.32
CA ILE A 146 12.95 -48.19 32.42
C ILE A 146 12.70 -49.10 33.64
N LEU A 147 13.58 -50.09 33.91
CA LEU A 147 13.47 -50.98 35.05
C LEU A 147 13.70 -50.27 36.41
N LYS A 148 14.50 -49.19 36.44
CA LYS A 148 14.69 -48.35 37.63
C LYS A 148 13.50 -47.43 37.90
N ASP A 149 12.90 -46.91 36.86
CA ASP A 149 11.75 -45.99 36.99
C ASP A 149 10.43 -46.71 37.37
N HIS A 150 10.37 -48.02 37.20
CA HIS A 150 9.22 -48.86 37.51
C HIS A 150 9.39 -49.75 38.76
N LYS A 151 10.41 -49.48 39.60
CA LYS A 151 10.57 -50.02 40.95
C LYS A 151 10.12 -49.04 42.00
#